data_8d10a253b2bf636084c9d312e793f623
#
_entry.id   8d10a253b2bf636084c9d312e793f623
#
_cell.length_a   1.000
_cell.length_b   1.000
_cell.length_c   1.000
_cell.angle_alpha   90.00
_cell.angle_beta   90.00
_cell.angle_gamma   90.00
#
_symmetry.space_group_name_H-M   'P 1'
#
loop_
_entity.id
_entity.type
_entity.pdbx_description
1 polymer ?
#
loop_
_entity_poly.entity_id
_entity_poly.type
_entity_poly.pdbx_seq_one_letter_code
_entity_poly.pdbx_strand_id
1 'polypeptide(L)'
;MSEPGTADDGPLAERSTEVVHDRLRADILRGEFDPREPISQVQLAKRLGVSRTPLREALRMLQREGLIDSEPNRRVRVAALSVSDLEQLYAARIVVDSLRVRLVVPRLTPDDHAEMGRRLEAMAGERDLDAWDVHHRVFHDLLKRPIGERLDRIAQELFDHTERYRRVYLAAPRAWSAAAKEHNAIFEACREGDAIAASHHLARHLGTTALTIIAMAAPERDPVLVREALRMVTGEGS
;
A
#
# COMPACT_ATOMS: atom_id res chain seq x y z
N MET A 1 -36.61 -22.20 -1.57
CA MET A 1 -35.47 -22.44 -0.65
C MET A 1 -34.35 -22.96 -1.53
N SER A 2 -33.48 -22.07 -1.97
CA SER A 2 -32.26 -22.43 -2.75
C SER A 2 -31.07 -22.11 -1.85
N GLU A 3 -30.26 -23.11 -1.58
CA GLU A 3 -29.07 -23.04 -0.76
C GLU A 3 -28.00 -22.16 -1.44
N PRO A 4 -27.18 -21.40 -0.66
CA PRO A 4 -26.07 -20.65 -1.22
C PRO A 4 -24.96 -21.63 -1.61
N GLY A 5 -24.52 -21.52 -2.86
CA GLY A 5 -23.46 -22.33 -3.44
C GLY A 5 -22.16 -22.24 -2.61
N THR A 6 -21.68 -23.40 -2.22
CA THR A 6 -20.37 -23.63 -1.62
C THR A 6 -19.29 -23.19 -2.60
N ALA A 7 -18.38 -22.30 -2.15
CA ALA A 7 -17.17 -21.98 -2.87
C ALA A 7 -16.39 -23.27 -3.16
N ASP A 8 -16.00 -23.43 -4.41
CA ASP A 8 -15.22 -24.57 -4.93
C ASP A 8 -13.83 -24.63 -4.26
N ASP A 9 -13.72 -25.39 -3.18
CA ASP A 9 -12.48 -25.79 -2.51
C ASP A 9 -11.82 -26.99 -3.24
N GLY A 10 -11.61 -26.87 -4.53
CA GLY A 10 -10.78 -27.80 -5.30
C GLY A 10 -9.37 -27.87 -4.73
N PRO A 11 -8.65 -29.00 -4.86
CA PRO A 11 -7.33 -29.17 -4.26
C PRO A 11 -6.35 -28.12 -4.78
N LEU A 12 -5.71 -27.39 -3.84
CA LEU A 12 -4.72 -26.31 -4.08
C LEU A 12 -3.55 -26.72 -5.00
N ALA A 13 -3.41 -28.02 -5.30
CA ALA A 13 -2.38 -28.58 -6.16
C ALA A 13 -2.42 -28.09 -7.63
N GLU A 14 -3.58 -27.60 -8.12
CA GLU A 14 -3.79 -27.09 -9.47
C GLU A 14 -3.92 -25.55 -9.55
N ARG A 15 -3.69 -24.83 -8.45
CA ARG A 15 -3.77 -23.37 -8.48
C ARG A 15 -2.71 -22.78 -9.41
N SER A 16 -3.12 -21.82 -10.24
CA SER A 16 -2.21 -21.11 -11.14
C SER A 16 -1.10 -20.39 -10.38
N THR A 17 0.00 -20.11 -11.04
CA THR A 17 1.12 -19.34 -10.50
C THR A 17 0.65 -18.00 -9.94
N GLU A 18 -0.28 -17.35 -10.61
CA GLU A 18 -0.85 -16.06 -10.23
C GLU A 18 -1.60 -16.14 -8.89
N VAL A 19 -2.42 -17.15 -8.68
CA VAL A 19 -3.15 -17.35 -7.42
C VAL A 19 -2.18 -17.55 -6.25
N VAL A 20 -1.11 -18.33 -6.46
CA VAL A 20 -0.06 -18.55 -5.43
C VAL A 20 0.71 -17.26 -5.17
N HIS A 21 1.05 -16.51 -6.21
CA HIS A 21 1.70 -15.22 -6.13
C HIS A 21 0.87 -14.23 -5.32
N ASP A 22 -0.40 -14.00 -5.70
CA ASP A 22 -1.28 -13.03 -5.06
C ASP A 22 -1.52 -13.36 -3.59
N ARG A 23 -1.66 -14.65 -3.26
CA ARG A 23 -1.78 -15.08 -1.88
C ARG A 23 -0.53 -14.79 -1.06
N LEU A 24 0.64 -15.18 -1.56
CA LEU A 24 1.91 -14.91 -0.87
C LEU A 24 2.19 -13.42 -0.74
N ARG A 25 1.89 -12.66 -1.79
CA ARG A 25 2.01 -11.22 -1.80
C ARG A 25 1.17 -10.58 -0.71
N ALA A 26 -0.11 -10.96 -0.62
CA ALA A 26 -1.00 -10.49 0.43
C ALA A 26 -0.48 -10.88 1.84
N ASP A 27 0.01 -12.10 2.03
CA ASP A 27 0.56 -12.55 3.31
C ASP A 27 1.82 -11.76 3.71
N ILE A 28 2.72 -11.46 2.75
CA ILE A 28 3.92 -10.63 2.97
C ILE A 28 3.53 -9.20 3.35
N LEU A 29 2.60 -8.60 2.61
CA LEU A 29 2.14 -7.23 2.85
C LEU A 29 1.41 -7.09 4.19
N ARG A 30 0.75 -8.15 4.68
CA ARG A 30 0.15 -8.19 6.02
C ARG A 30 1.16 -8.44 7.16
N GLY A 31 2.43 -8.73 6.83
CA GLY A 31 3.43 -9.02 7.84
C GLY A 31 3.35 -10.43 8.45
N GLU A 32 2.72 -11.38 7.75
CA GLU A 32 2.57 -12.78 8.18
C GLU A 32 3.89 -13.56 8.24
N PHE A 33 4.96 -12.99 7.74
CA PHE A 33 6.30 -13.56 7.72
C PHE A 33 7.30 -12.65 8.43
N ASP A 34 8.08 -13.21 9.35
CA ASP A 34 9.20 -12.48 9.98
C ASP A 34 10.32 -12.27 8.94
N PRO A 35 10.71 -11.01 8.64
CA PRO A 35 11.80 -10.75 7.69
C PRO A 35 13.16 -11.31 8.14
N ARG A 36 13.31 -11.64 9.42
CA ARG A 36 14.57 -12.20 9.97
C ARG A 36 14.69 -13.70 9.74
N GLU A 37 13.57 -14.40 9.48
CA GLU A 37 13.54 -15.85 9.36
C GLU A 37 13.50 -16.31 7.90
N PRO A 38 14.51 -17.06 7.41
CA PRO A 38 14.46 -17.67 6.10
C PRO A 38 13.42 -18.80 6.04
N ILE A 39 12.56 -18.75 5.04
CA ILE A 39 11.47 -19.69 4.83
C ILE A 39 11.91 -20.78 3.86
N SER A 40 11.74 -22.04 4.21
CA SER A 40 11.97 -23.18 3.32
C SER A 40 10.87 -23.25 2.25
N GLN A 41 11.24 -23.28 0.98
CA GLN A 41 10.30 -23.44 -0.13
C GLN A 41 9.51 -24.77 -0.03
N VAL A 42 10.11 -25.80 0.55
CA VAL A 42 9.42 -27.10 0.75
C VAL A 42 8.32 -26.98 1.80
N GLN A 43 8.62 -26.31 2.91
CA GLN A 43 7.62 -26.06 3.97
C GLN A 43 6.51 -25.14 3.47
N LEU A 44 6.87 -24.10 2.70
CA LEU A 44 5.91 -23.17 2.13
C LEU A 44 4.96 -23.85 1.13
N ALA A 45 5.49 -24.72 0.24
CA ALA A 45 4.67 -25.52 -0.66
C ALA A 45 3.67 -26.40 0.09
N LYS A 46 4.14 -27.06 1.17
CA LYS A 46 3.28 -27.88 2.04
C LYS A 46 2.21 -27.05 2.75
N ARG A 47 2.58 -25.88 3.32
CA ARG A 47 1.65 -24.97 4.00
C ARG A 47 0.55 -24.47 3.08
N LEU A 48 0.89 -24.16 1.84
CA LEU A 48 -0.05 -23.65 0.82
C LEU A 48 -0.79 -24.74 0.06
N GLY A 49 -0.41 -26.02 0.22
CA GLY A 49 -1.01 -27.14 -0.51
C GLY A 49 -0.77 -27.09 -2.02
N VAL A 50 0.38 -26.56 -2.47
CA VAL A 50 0.70 -26.38 -3.89
C VAL A 50 1.95 -27.19 -4.29
N SER A 51 2.08 -27.49 -5.59
CA SER A 51 3.28 -28.11 -6.13
C SER A 51 4.46 -27.13 -6.17
N ARG A 52 5.68 -27.63 -6.32
CA ARG A 52 6.91 -26.84 -6.31
C ARG A 52 7.02 -25.88 -7.48
N THR A 53 6.44 -26.22 -8.63
CA THR A 53 6.58 -25.42 -9.86
C THR A 53 5.84 -24.09 -9.75
N PRO A 54 4.51 -24.02 -9.51
CA PRO A 54 3.82 -22.75 -9.36
C PRO A 54 4.37 -21.92 -8.18
N LEU A 55 4.77 -22.57 -7.08
CA LEU A 55 5.40 -21.86 -5.97
C LEU A 55 6.71 -21.19 -6.40
N ARG A 56 7.57 -21.89 -7.12
CA ARG A 56 8.88 -21.36 -7.54
C ARG A 56 8.71 -20.16 -8.50
N GLU A 57 7.77 -20.25 -9.43
CA GLU A 57 7.49 -19.15 -10.35
C GLU A 57 6.87 -17.94 -9.59
N ALA A 58 5.92 -18.18 -8.68
CA ALA A 58 5.38 -17.13 -7.81
C ALA A 58 6.47 -16.44 -6.99
N LEU A 59 7.40 -17.20 -6.39
CA LEU A 59 8.54 -16.63 -5.65
C LEU A 59 9.47 -15.83 -6.56
N ARG A 60 9.67 -16.23 -7.81
CA ARG A 60 10.44 -15.42 -8.78
C ARG A 60 9.75 -14.10 -9.12
N MET A 61 8.42 -14.09 -9.20
CA MET A 61 7.65 -12.87 -9.38
C MET A 61 7.83 -11.94 -8.17
N LEU A 62 7.63 -12.44 -6.97
CA LEU A 62 7.82 -11.70 -5.72
C LEU A 62 9.26 -11.17 -5.54
N GLN A 63 10.25 -11.91 -6.02
CA GLN A 63 11.66 -11.47 -6.02
C GLN A 63 11.89 -10.31 -7.00
N ARG A 64 11.29 -10.37 -8.19
CA ARG A 64 11.34 -9.26 -9.16
C ARG A 64 10.63 -8.00 -8.65
N GLU A 65 9.61 -8.20 -7.83
CA GLU A 65 8.91 -7.12 -7.12
C GLU A 65 9.70 -6.59 -5.91
N GLY A 66 10.84 -7.20 -5.55
CA GLY A 66 11.63 -6.78 -4.38
C GLY A 66 10.96 -7.09 -3.04
N LEU A 67 9.97 -7.97 -3.01
CA LEU A 67 9.27 -8.36 -1.77
C LEU A 67 9.99 -9.47 -1.02
N ILE A 68 10.80 -10.25 -1.70
CA ILE A 68 11.62 -11.33 -1.10
C ILE A 68 13.04 -11.35 -1.69
N ASP A 69 13.95 -11.87 -0.90
CA ASP A 69 15.32 -12.21 -1.29
C ASP A 69 15.50 -13.72 -1.37
N SER A 70 16.27 -14.17 -2.34
CA SER A 70 16.66 -15.58 -2.44
C SER A 70 17.82 -15.88 -1.48
N GLU A 71 17.69 -16.96 -0.72
CA GLU A 71 18.68 -17.45 0.20
C GLU A 71 19.26 -18.80 -0.28
N PRO A 72 20.47 -19.20 0.16
CA PRO A 72 21.01 -20.52 -0.11
C PRO A 72 20.06 -21.65 0.32
N ASN A 73 20.26 -22.84 -0.25
CA ASN A 73 19.52 -24.07 0.10
C ASN A 73 18.01 -24.00 -0.14
N ARG A 74 17.56 -23.32 -1.20
CA ARG A 74 16.14 -23.18 -1.55
C ARG A 74 15.32 -22.56 -0.43
N ARG A 75 15.87 -21.53 0.20
CA ARG A 75 15.15 -20.68 1.14
C ARG A 75 14.84 -19.33 0.48
N VAL A 76 13.87 -18.65 1.03
CA VAL A 76 13.54 -17.26 0.70
C VAL A 76 13.39 -16.48 2.00
N ARG A 77 13.64 -15.20 1.95
CA ARG A 77 13.44 -14.29 3.07
C ARG A 77 12.60 -13.13 2.60
N VAL A 78 11.69 -12.65 3.43
CA VAL A 78 11.02 -11.38 3.13
C VAL A 78 12.07 -10.27 3.16
N ALA A 79 12.10 -9.44 2.12
CA ALA A 79 13.07 -8.36 1.99
C ALA A 79 13.03 -7.43 3.22
N ALA A 80 14.17 -7.09 3.77
CA ALA A 80 14.26 -6.22 4.92
C ALA A 80 13.73 -4.81 4.57
N LEU A 81 13.07 -4.18 5.55
CA LEU A 81 12.64 -2.78 5.41
C LEU A 81 13.86 -1.86 5.54
N SER A 82 14.09 -1.05 4.52
CA SER A 82 15.20 -0.09 4.48
C SER A 82 14.65 1.34 4.51
N VAL A 83 15.15 2.16 5.44
CA VAL A 83 14.75 3.58 5.51
C VAL A 83 15.16 4.35 4.26
N SER A 84 16.27 3.96 3.62
CA SER A 84 16.68 4.53 2.34
C SER A 84 15.73 4.18 1.21
N ASP A 85 15.23 2.95 1.17
CA ASP A 85 14.23 2.50 0.20
C ASP A 85 12.88 3.18 0.45
N LEU A 86 12.43 3.23 1.70
CA LEU A 86 11.22 3.95 2.12
C LEU A 86 11.22 5.40 1.65
N GLU A 87 12.33 6.10 1.82
CA GLU A 87 12.45 7.50 1.41
C GLU A 87 12.28 7.66 -0.10
N GLN A 88 12.91 6.79 -0.90
CA GLN A 88 12.78 6.79 -2.35
C GLN A 88 11.36 6.45 -2.81
N LEU A 89 10.74 5.43 -2.19
CA LEU A 89 9.37 5.02 -2.49
C LEU A 89 8.38 6.16 -2.21
N TYR A 90 8.47 6.81 -1.05
CA TYR A 90 7.56 7.90 -0.73
C TYR A 90 7.82 9.16 -1.57
N ALA A 91 9.05 9.49 -1.89
CA ALA A 91 9.35 10.60 -2.78
C ALA A 91 8.73 10.38 -4.17
N ALA A 92 8.92 9.19 -4.75
CA ALA A 92 8.29 8.82 -6.02
C ALA A 92 6.75 8.84 -5.91
N ARG A 93 6.21 8.33 -4.82
CA ARG A 93 4.77 8.27 -4.57
C ARG A 93 4.13 9.65 -4.44
N ILE A 94 4.78 10.58 -3.74
CA ILE A 94 4.32 11.97 -3.61
C ILE A 94 4.11 12.58 -5.00
N VAL A 95 5.05 12.39 -5.92
CA VAL A 95 4.96 12.95 -7.28
C VAL A 95 3.89 12.24 -8.11
N VAL A 96 3.92 10.92 -8.14
CA VAL A 96 3.05 10.11 -9.00
C VAL A 96 1.59 10.19 -8.55
N ASP A 97 1.31 10.03 -7.25
CA ASP A 97 -0.05 10.06 -6.72
C ASP A 97 -0.64 11.48 -6.81
N SER A 98 0.17 12.53 -6.65
CA SER A 98 -0.29 13.92 -6.85
C SER A 98 -0.68 14.19 -8.29
N LEU A 99 0.08 13.69 -9.27
CA LEU A 99 -0.31 13.77 -10.68
C LEU A 99 -1.63 13.04 -10.93
N ARG A 100 -1.79 11.83 -10.36
CA ARG A 100 -3.02 11.04 -10.50
C ARG A 100 -4.23 11.78 -9.94
N VAL A 101 -4.15 12.30 -8.73
CA VAL A 101 -5.25 13.04 -8.09
C VAL A 101 -5.69 14.22 -8.91
N ARG A 102 -4.75 14.98 -9.50
CA ARG A 102 -5.08 16.09 -10.41
C ARG A 102 -5.92 15.67 -11.61
N LEU A 103 -5.72 14.45 -12.11
CA LEU A 103 -6.44 13.91 -13.26
C LEU A 103 -7.74 13.19 -12.86
N VAL A 104 -7.81 12.67 -11.64
CA VAL A 104 -8.95 11.90 -11.13
C VAL A 104 -10.04 12.80 -10.55
N VAL A 105 -9.67 13.82 -9.75
CA VAL A 105 -10.63 14.69 -9.05
C VAL A 105 -11.70 15.28 -9.96
N PRO A 106 -11.39 15.80 -11.16
CA PRO A 106 -12.41 16.33 -12.08
C PRO A 106 -13.37 15.26 -12.62
N ARG A 107 -13.10 13.97 -12.37
CA ARG A 107 -13.88 12.82 -12.86
C ARG A 107 -14.62 12.11 -11.75
N LEU A 108 -14.49 12.56 -10.51
CA LEU A 108 -15.24 12.01 -9.38
C LEU A 108 -16.72 12.34 -9.51
N THR A 109 -17.54 11.35 -9.21
CA THR A 109 -19.00 11.46 -9.25
C THR A 109 -19.56 11.77 -7.86
N PRO A 110 -20.83 12.23 -7.76
CA PRO A 110 -21.49 12.38 -6.45
C PRO A 110 -21.50 11.10 -5.61
N ASP A 111 -21.57 9.92 -6.24
CA ASP A 111 -21.51 8.62 -5.53
C ASP A 111 -20.11 8.35 -4.97
N ASP A 112 -19.05 8.76 -5.70
CA ASP A 112 -17.69 8.67 -5.20
C ASP A 112 -17.49 9.55 -3.96
N HIS A 113 -17.96 10.80 -4.00
CA HIS A 113 -17.91 11.70 -2.85
C HIS A 113 -18.68 11.13 -1.65
N ALA A 114 -19.87 10.57 -1.89
CA ALA A 114 -20.65 9.93 -0.82
C ALA A 114 -19.90 8.73 -0.23
N GLU A 115 -19.23 7.91 -1.06
CA GLU A 115 -18.43 6.78 -0.58
C GLU A 115 -17.20 7.24 0.19
N MET A 116 -16.48 8.26 -0.28
CA MET A 116 -15.35 8.84 0.46
C MET A 116 -15.78 9.31 1.85
N GLY A 117 -16.92 10.02 1.95
CA GLY A 117 -17.48 10.47 3.23
C GLY A 117 -17.80 9.30 4.18
N ARG A 118 -18.48 8.25 3.68
CA ARG A 118 -18.76 7.04 4.48
C ARG A 118 -17.49 6.39 5.01
N ARG A 119 -16.42 6.34 4.21
CA ARG A 119 -15.14 5.74 4.64
C ARG A 119 -14.45 6.57 5.71
N LEU A 120 -14.50 7.90 5.62
CA LEU A 120 -13.98 8.80 6.65
C LEU A 120 -14.72 8.62 7.98
N GLU A 121 -16.05 8.57 7.96
CA GLU A 121 -16.87 8.33 9.15
C GLU A 121 -16.54 6.97 9.79
N ALA A 122 -16.43 5.92 8.97
CA ALA A 122 -16.07 4.58 9.44
C ALA A 122 -14.68 4.56 10.07
N MET A 123 -13.67 5.18 9.43
CA MET A 123 -12.32 5.30 9.99
C MET A 123 -12.29 6.06 11.32
N ALA A 124 -13.13 7.09 11.49
CA ALA A 124 -13.15 7.90 12.72
C ALA A 124 -13.67 7.11 13.94
N GLY A 125 -14.55 6.15 13.73
CA GLY A 125 -15.12 5.29 14.77
C GLY A 125 -14.34 4.00 15.05
N GLU A 126 -13.39 3.63 14.18
CA GLU A 126 -12.73 2.33 14.23
C GLU A 126 -11.60 2.28 15.26
N ARG A 127 -11.45 1.13 15.92
CA ARG A 127 -10.40 0.88 16.93
C ARG A 127 -9.53 -0.33 16.57
N ASP A 128 -9.96 -1.13 15.63
CA ASP A 128 -9.20 -2.27 15.09
C ASP A 128 -8.42 -1.82 13.85
N LEU A 129 -7.12 -2.15 13.80
CA LEU A 129 -6.24 -1.72 12.71
C LEU A 129 -6.64 -2.33 11.37
N ASP A 130 -6.98 -3.60 11.34
CA ASP A 130 -7.30 -4.29 10.08
C ASP A 130 -8.62 -3.78 9.50
N ALA A 131 -9.63 -3.54 10.36
CA ALA A 131 -10.88 -2.92 9.96
C ALA A 131 -10.67 -1.46 9.49
N TRP A 132 -9.86 -0.67 10.22
CA TRP A 132 -9.48 0.68 9.81
C TRP A 132 -8.79 0.69 8.44
N ASP A 133 -7.85 -0.23 8.22
CA ASP A 133 -7.13 -0.38 6.95
C ASP A 133 -8.06 -0.68 5.76
N VAL A 134 -9.11 -1.44 5.95
CA VAL A 134 -10.11 -1.69 4.90
C VAL A 134 -10.73 -0.37 4.44
N HIS A 135 -11.18 0.48 5.37
CA HIS A 135 -11.79 1.77 5.04
C HIS A 135 -10.77 2.74 4.44
N HIS A 136 -9.58 2.82 5.02
CA HIS A 136 -8.48 3.64 4.54
C HIS A 136 -8.09 3.29 3.10
N ARG A 137 -7.97 2.00 2.79
CA ARG A 137 -7.65 1.53 1.44
C ARG A 137 -8.72 1.92 0.44
N VAL A 138 -10.01 1.69 0.75
CA VAL A 138 -11.12 2.06 -0.13
C VAL A 138 -11.16 3.57 -0.38
N PHE A 139 -10.92 4.40 0.66
CA PHE A 139 -10.84 5.85 0.52
C PHE A 139 -9.76 6.24 -0.50
N HIS A 140 -8.55 5.71 -0.37
CA HIS A 140 -7.46 6.00 -1.29
C HIS A 140 -7.66 5.40 -2.69
N ASP A 141 -8.34 4.26 -2.81
CA ASP A 141 -8.61 3.62 -4.11
C ASP A 141 -9.55 4.45 -4.98
N LEU A 142 -10.46 5.24 -4.38
CA LEU A 142 -11.29 6.20 -5.11
C LEU A 142 -10.45 7.30 -5.79
N LEU A 143 -9.29 7.64 -5.24
CA LEU A 143 -8.32 8.57 -5.82
C LEU A 143 -7.38 7.92 -6.86
N LYS A 144 -7.47 6.58 -7.02
CA LYS A 144 -6.62 5.79 -7.92
C LYS A 144 -7.37 5.30 -9.15
N ARG A 145 -8.44 5.99 -9.59
CA ARG A 145 -9.12 5.63 -10.83
C ARG A 145 -8.15 5.52 -12.00
N PRO A 146 -8.40 4.60 -12.95
CA PRO A 146 -7.51 4.39 -14.08
C PRO A 146 -7.30 5.66 -14.90
N ILE A 147 -6.03 5.99 -15.15
CA ILE A 147 -5.61 7.13 -15.98
C ILE A 147 -4.69 6.69 -17.12
N GLY A 148 -4.15 5.47 -17.03
CA GLY A 148 -3.33 4.85 -18.04
C GLY A 148 -2.58 3.65 -17.49
N GLU A 149 -2.64 2.52 -18.18
CA GLU A 149 -2.15 1.21 -17.72
C GLU A 149 -0.73 1.24 -17.12
N ARG A 150 0.20 1.94 -17.77
CA ARG A 150 1.59 2.00 -17.29
C ARG A 150 1.71 2.81 -16.00
N LEU A 151 1.06 3.96 -15.92
CA LEU A 151 1.12 4.83 -14.75
C LEU A 151 0.39 4.21 -13.56
N ASP A 152 -0.73 3.54 -13.83
CA ASP A 152 -1.51 2.82 -12.82
C ASP A 152 -0.71 1.69 -12.20
N ARG A 153 0.04 0.93 -13.01
CA ARG A 153 0.92 -0.14 -12.53
C ARG A 153 2.05 0.40 -11.66
N ILE A 154 2.75 1.46 -12.11
CA ILE A 154 3.82 2.09 -11.32
C ILE A 154 3.28 2.58 -9.97
N ALA A 155 2.15 3.28 -9.97
CA ALA A 155 1.55 3.80 -8.75
C ALA A 155 1.10 2.68 -7.80
N GLN A 156 0.59 1.58 -8.33
CA GLN A 156 0.21 0.42 -7.52
C GLN A 156 1.44 -0.25 -6.88
N GLU A 157 2.52 -0.44 -7.63
CA GLU A 157 3.78 -0.97 -7.08
C GLU A 157 4.30 -0.10 -5.93
N LEU A 158 4.36 1.22 -6.13
CA LEU A 158 4.77 2.17 -5.09
C LEU A 158 3.88 2.10 -3.86
N PHE A 159 2.56 2.04 -4.05
CA PHE A 159 1.60 1.91 -2.95
C PHE A 159 1.84 0.64 -2.14
N ASP A 160 1.93 -0.51 -2.81
CA ASP A 160 2.08 -1.80 -2.15
C ASP A 160 3.37 -1.91 -1.33
N HIS A 161 4.47 -1.39 -1.86
CA HIS A 161 5.73 -1.36 -1.12
C HIS A 161 5.66 -0.44 0.11
N THR A 162 5.03 0.73 0.01
CA THR A 162 4.91 1.65 1.13
C THR A 162 3.97 1.14 2.23
N GLU A 163 2.95 0.34 1.89
CA GLU A 163 2.04 -0.26 2.87
C GLU A 163 2.75 -1.15 3.90
N ARG A 164 3.80 -1.87 3.52
CA ARG A 164 4.61 -2.67 4.45
C ARG A 164 5.22 -1.81 5.55
N TYR A 165 5.79 -0.66 5.17
CA TYR A 165 6.38 0.28 6.13
C TYR A 165 5.32 0.89 7.02
N ARG A 166 4.20 1.32 6.44
CA ARG A 166 3.09 1.90 7.17
C ARG A 166 2.55 0.94 8.24
N ARG A 167 2.30 -0.31 7.90
CA ARG A 167 1.80 -1.33 8.84
C ARG A 167 2.77 -1.60 9.98
N VAL A 168 4.06 -1.66 9.71
CA VAL A 168 5.08 -1.94 10.74
C VAL A 168 5.26 -0.75 11.70
N TYR A 169 5.30 0.47 11.18
CA TYR A 169 5.65 1.64 11.99
C TYR A 169 4.45 2.41 12.53
N LEU A 170 3.30 2.33 11.90
CA LEU A 170 2.11 3.10 12.29
C LEU A 170 0.99 2.22 12.85
N ALA A 171 1.31 1.07 13.42
CA ALA A 171 0.33 0.18 14.04
C ALA A 171 -0.36 0.78 15.29
N ALA A 172 0.17 1.86 15.86
CA ALA A 172 -0.39 2.50 17.06
C ALA A 172 -1.64 3.35 16.73
N PRO A 173 -2.75 3.25 17.51
CA PRO A 173 -3.99 3.99 17.26
C PRO A 173 -3.85 5.50 17.19
N ARG A 174 -2.87 6.09 17.88
CA ARG A 174 -2.60 7.54 17.84
C ARG A 174 -2.20 8.04 16.45
N ALA A 175 -1.56 7.21 15.64
CA ALA A 175 -1.17 7.58 14.28
C ALA A 175 -2.40 7.76 13.38
N TRP A 176 -3.45 6.99 13.58
CA TRP A 176 -4.67 7.04 12.76
C TRP A 176 -5.51 8.30 13.03
N SER A 177 -5.62 8.68 14.31
CA SER A 177 -6.37 9.89 14.67
C SER A 177 -5.70 11.17 14.15
N ALA A 178 -4.37 11.21 14.09
CA ALA A 178 -3.65 12.33 13.48
C ALA A 178 -3.92 12.43 11.96
N ALA A 179 -3.96 11.31 11.28
CA ALA A 179 -4.25 11.23 9.84
C ALA A 179 -5.69 11.64 9.49
N ALA A 180 -6.65 11.59 10.42
CA ALA A 180 -8.05 11.91 10.15
C ALA A 180 -8.25 13.35 9.63
N LYS A 181 -7.51 14.32 10.16
CA LYS A 181 -7.57 15.72 9.70
C LYS A 181 -7.05 15.87 8.27
N GLU A 182 -5.99 15.14 7.93
CA GLU A 182 -5.38 15.16 6.61
C GLU A 182 -6.32 14.52 5.57
N HIS A 183 -6.93 13.38 5.90
CA HIS A 183 -7.93 12.75 5.04
C HIS A 183 -9.16 13.63 4.80
N ASN A 184 -9.66 14.33 5.84
CA ASN A 184 -10.75 15.28 5.69
C ASN A 184 -10.37 16.44 4.75
N ALA A 185 -9.16 16.98 4.85
CA ALA A 185 -8.71 18.03 3.94
C ALA A 185 -8.64 17.56 2.48
N ILE A 186 -8.18 16.33 2.25
CA ILE A 186 -8.20 15.72 0.91
C ILE A 186 -9.65 15.60 0.40
N PHE A 187 -10.56 15.09 1.24
CA PHE A 187 -11.96 14.90 0.87
C PHE A 187 -12.65 16.22 0.52
N GLU A 188 -12.50 17.27 1.35
CA GLU A 188 -13.12 18.57 1.08
C GLU A 188 -12.64 19.16 -0.25
N ALA A 189 -11.33 19.11 -0.52
CA ALA A 189 -10.80 19.55 -1.80
C ALA A 189 -11.36 18.74 -3.00
N CYS A 190 -11.53 17.42 -2.84
CA CYS A 190 -12.17 16.57 -3.85
C CYS A 190 -13.64 16.96 -4.06
N ARG A 191 -14.39 17.23 -2.99
CA ARG A 191 -15.80 17.63 -3.02
C ARG A 191 -16.01 18.98 -3.70
N GLU A 192 -15.06 19.91 -3.53
CA GLU A 192 -15.04 21.22 -4.18
C GLU A 192 -14.55 21.16 -5.63
N GLY A 193 -14.04 20.01 -6.08
CA GLY A 193 -13.45 19.83 -7.41
C GLY A 193 -12.08 20.51 -7.56
N ASP A 194 -11.46 20.96 -6.45
CA ASP A 194 -10.14 21.58 -6.46
C ASP A 194 -9.05 20.51 -6.52
N ALA A 195 -8.73 20.08 -7.73
CA ALA A 195 -7.73 19.07 -8.02
C ALA A 195 -6.31 19.49 -7.58
N ILE A 196 -6.02 20.78 -7.53
CA ILE A 196 -4.72 21.30 -7.10
C ILE A 196 -4.62 21.18 -5.58
N ALA A 197 -5.59 21.69 -4.84
CA ALA A 197 -5.64 21.57 -3.39
C ALA A 197 -5.65 20.10 -2.95
N ALA A 198 -6.45 19.24 -3.59
CA ALA A 198 -6.49 17.80 -3.31
C ALA A 198 -5.11 17.15 -3.49
N SER A 199 -4.38 17.49 -4.57
CA SER A 199 -3.03 16.98 -4.81
C SER A 199 -2.02 17.46 -3.76
N HIS A 200 -2.11 18.70 -3.31
CA HIS A 200 -1.25 19.25 -2.26
C HIS A 200 -1.54 18.61 -0.89
N HIS A 201 -2.82 18.42 -0.57
CA HIS A 201 -3.21 17.72 0.67
C HIS A 201 -2.74 16.27 0.69
N LEU A 202 -2.89 15.54 -0.43
CA LEU A 202 -2.37 14.18 -0.55
C LEU A 202 -0.84 14.13 -0.43
N ALA A 203 -0.13 15.06 -1.10
CA ALA A 203 1.33 15.15 -0.99
C ALA A 203 1.79 15.34 0.46
N ARG A 204 1.16 16.26 1.20
CA ARG A 204 1.47 16.51 2.62
C ARG A 204 1.14 15.28 3.48
N HIS A 205 0.01 14.63 3.25
CA HIS A 205 -0.37 13.40 3.94
C HIS A 205 0.68 12.28 3.75
N LEU A 206 1.11 12.04 2.52
CA LEU A 206 2.17 11.07 2.22
C LEU A 206 3.51 11.48 2.84
N GLY A 207 3.84 12.77 2.77
CA GLY A 207 5.04 13.33 3.36
C GLY A 207 5.06 13.19 4.89
N THR A 208 3.97 13.55 5.58
CA THR A 208 3.83 13.37 7.04
C THR A 208 4.02 11.91 7.43
N THR A 209 3.41 11.00 6.69
CA THR A 209 3.57 9.55 6.91
C THR A 209 5.05 9.13 6.78
N ALA A 210 5.70 9.50 5.66
CA ALA A 210 7.11 9.18 5.43
C ALA A 210 8.03 9.74 6.51
N LEU A 211 7.89 11.03 6.82
CA LEU A 211 8.71 11.71 7.83
C LEU A 211 8.53 11.11 9.23
N THR A 212 7.31 10.72 9.58
CA THR A 212 7.02 10.04 10.84
C THR A 212 7.74 8.70 10.92
N ILE A 213 7.66 7.88 9.87
CA ILE A 213 8.33 6.58 9.84
C ILE A 213 9.85 6.74 9.87
N ILE A 214 10.41 7.69 9.10
CA ILE A 214 11.86 7.96 9.09
C ILE A 214 12.34 8.41 10.46
N ALA A 215 11.63 9.33 11.11
CA ALA A 215 11.98 9.81 12.45
C ALA A 215 11.97 8.68 13.51
N MET A 216 11.06 7.70 13.36
CA MET A 216 11.00 6.55 14.27
C MET A 216 12.11 5.53 13.99
N ALA A 217 12.42 5.27 12.72
CA ALA A 217 13.33 4.21 12.30
C ALA A 217 14.80 4.65 12.24
N ALA A 218 15.07 5.91 11.92
CA ALA A 218 16.39 6.49 11.76
C ALA A 218 16.38 8.00 12.08
N PRO A 219 16.33 8.38 13.36
CA PRO A 219 16.18 9.80 13.78
C PRO A 219 17.25 10.74 13.23
N GLU A 220 18.46 10.23 12.99
CA GLU A 220 19.61 10.99 12.47
C GLU A 220 19.57 11.19 10.94
N ARG A 221 18.62 10.55 10.25
CA ARG A 221 18.56 10.64 8.80
C ARG A 221 17.92 11.94 8.34
N ASP A 222 18.59 12.63 7.44
CA ASP A 222 18.02 13.77 6.73
C ASP A 222 17.16 13.29 5.54
N PRO A 223 15.81 13.47 5.54
CA PRO A 223 14.90 12.96 4.51
C PRO A 223 14.83 13.89 3.29
N VAL A 224 15.95 14.10 2.62
CA VAL A 224 16.12 15.07 1.51
C VAL A 224 15.15 14.79 0.37
N LEU A 225 15.02 13.52 -0.06
CA LEU A 225 14.16 13.16 -1.21
C LEU A 225 12.70 13.44 -0.95
N VAL A 226 12.20 13.12 0.27
CA VAL A 226 10.81 13.40 0.64
C VAL A 226 10.55 14.90 0.65
N ARG A 227 11.46 15.71 1.20
CA ARG A 227 11.30 17.16 1.23
C ARG A 227 11.34 17.78 -0.16
N GLU A 228 12.23 17.35 -1.03
CA GLU A 228 12.29 17.85 -2.41
C GLU A 228 11.03 17.46 -3.21
N ALA A 229 10.52 16.23 -3.06
CA ALA A 229 9.27 15.82 -3.69
C ALA A 229 8.08 16.68 -3.20
N LEU A 230 8.01 16.98 -1.90
CA LEU A 230 7.00 17.88 -1.34
C LEU A 230 7.09 19.27 -1.96
N ARG A 231 8.28 19.90 -1.96
CA ARG A 231 8.49 21.23 -2.55
C ARG A 231 8.07 21.26 -4.02
N MET A 232 8.46 20.23 -4.79
CA MET A 232 8.14 20.14 -6.21
C MET A 232 6.63 20.11 -6.46
N VAL A 233 5.86 19.42 -5.60
CA VAL A 233 4.41 19.28 -5.76
C VAL A 233 3.66 20.49 -5.19
N THR A 234 4.04 20.98 -4.00
CA THR A 234 3.29 22.03 -3.28
C THR A 234 3.75 23.43 -3.62
N GLY A 235 4.94 23.61 -4.21
CA GLY A 235 5.53 24.92 -4.48
C GLY A 235 6.02 25.65 -3.20
N GLU A 236 6.05 24.99 -2.07
CA GLU A 236 6.49 25.57 -0.79
C GLU A 236 8.01 25.59 -0.74
N GLY A 237 8.60 26.78 -0.71
CA GLY A 237 10.06 26.95 -0.55
C GLY A 237 10.77 27.62 -1.73
N SER A 238 10.04 28.34 -2.59
CA SER A 238 10.63 29.26 -3.57
C SER A 238 10.73 30.65 -2.97
#